data_844a1da8bccf2abe5aa0fbf4d15efb44
#
_entry.id   844a1da8bccf2abe5aa0fbf4d15efb44
#
_cell.length_a   1.000
_cell.length_b   1.000
_cell.length_c   1.000
_cell.angle_alpha   90.00
_cell.angle_beta   90.00
_cell.angle_gamma   90.00
#
_symmetry.space_group_name_H-M   'P 1'
#
loop_
_entity.id
_entity.type
_entity.pdbx_description
1 polymer ?
#
loop_
_entity_poly.entity_id
_entity_poly.type
_entity_poly.pdbx_seq_one_letter_code
_entity_poly.pdbx_strand_id
1 'polypeptide(L)'
;HYIFISSVQKYHFPPPTRVIVSDYNEGDSLRSLIRLLQEVEGTRVTLIGDVMLDRYHHGYSNNLNSTAPVPVLRVTNSEESPGAAAHIARGLFSMGLNVDFYSSVGDDDEGDLIIETLSSEGIQTDGIIRVEDRKTLTKIRFYGSRENLLDQSQVLLQADRGPLEDLDPRISEALTDSALGSLSSSQALVISDYDKGVISEQGSDMLISSAKKLGIPCIVDPKLTGLSRSSGADIVIFGIRGLELQKKRLMTDSLDEAASLLIETYSWGALLVLCLLYTSPSPRDHQP
;
A
#
# COMPACT_ATOMS: atom_id res chain seq x y z
N HIS A 1 -1.55 -15.57 7.08
CA HIS A 1 -2.42 -14.80 6.16
C HIS A 1 -3.79 -15.46 6.13
N TYR A 2 -4.85 -14.68 6.07
CA TYR A 2 -6.23 -15.16 5.96
C TYR A 2 -6.80 -14.68 4.62
N ILE A 3 -7.45 -15.56 3.89
CA ILE A 3 -8.17 -15.22 2.66
C ILE A 3 -9.64 -15.52 2.92
N PHE A 4 -10.48 -14.51 2.79
CA PHE A 4 -11.94 -14.62 2.83
C PHE A 4 -12.45 -14.43 1.40
N ILE A 5 -13.25 -15.34 0.91
CA ILE A 5 -13.71 -15.37 -0.48
C ILE A 5 -15.23 -15.28 -0.51
N SER A 6 -15.77 -14.45 -1.37
CA SER A 6 -17.21 -14.36 -1.63
C SER A 6 -17.69 -15.61 -2.36
N SER A 7 -18.90 -16.06 -2.06
CA SER A 7 -19.56 -17.17 -2.76
C SER A 7 -20.06 -16.81 -4.17
N VAL A 8 -19.76 -15.65 -4.70
CA VAL A 8 -20.21 -15.20 -6.02
C VAL A 8 -19.42 -15.88 -7.14
N GLN A 9 -20.13 -16.61 -7.96
CA GLN A 9 -19.77 -17.59 -8.98
C GLN A 9 -18.85 -17.16 -10.13
N LYS A 10 -17.84 -16.34 -9.99
CA LYS A 10 -16.95 -16.02 -11.12
C LYS A 10 -15.66 -16.84 -11.16
N TYR A 11 -15.25 -17.33 -10.02
CA TYR A 11 -14.11 -18.24 -9.89
C TYR A 11 -14.61 -19.49 -9.16
N HIS A 12 -14.26 -20.68 -9.60
CA HIS A 12 -14.63 -21.98 -9.00
C HIS A 12 -13.93 -22.14 -7.63
N PHE A 13 -14.24 -21.24 -6.68
CA PHE A 13 -13.80 -21.37 -5.30
C PHE A 13 -14.97 -21.95 -4.45
N PRO A 14 -14.68 -22.86 -3.54
CA PRO A 14 -15.68 -23.36 -2.59
C PRO A 14 -16.19 -22.21 -1.70
N PRO A 15 -17.35 -22.37 -1.03
CA PRO A 15 -17.94 -21.35 -0.14
C PRO A 15 -16.93 -20.86 0.89
N PRO A 16 -17.15 -19.71 1.57
CA PRO A 16 -16.15 -19.00 2.33
C PRO A 16 -15.33 -19.93 3.21
N THR A 17 -14.20 -20.33 2.70
CA THR A 17 -13.32 -21.29 3.36
C THR A 17 -12.14 -20.49 3.88
N ARG A 18 -12.01 -20.49 5.21
CA ARG A 18 -10.78 -20.01 5.85
C ARG A 18 -9.65 -20.92 5.39
N VAL A 19 -8.89 -20.49 4.39
CA VAL A 19 -7.68 -21.21 4.01
C VAL A 19 -6.57 -20.78 4.97
N ILE A 20 -6.36 -21.59 6.03
CA ILE A 20 -5.14 -21.49 6.81
C ILE A 20 -4.08 -22.23 6.00
N VAL A 21 -3.16 -21.49 5.43
CA VAL A 21 -1.99 -22.05 4.71
C VAL A 21 -1.00 -22.51 5.77
N SER A 22 -1.22 -23.68 6.38
CA SER A 22 -0.38 -24.24 7.45
C SER A 22 0.50 -25.42 7.03
N ASP A 23 0.24 -26.03 5.86
CA ASP A 23 0.96 -27.22 5.41
C ASP A 23 1.68 -26.97 4.08
N TYR A 24 2.72 -26.11 4.11
CA TYR A 24 3.61 -25.90 2.97
C TYR A 24 4.89 -26.74 3.09
N ASN A 25 5.11 -27.58 2.10
CA ASN A 25 6.45 -28.04 1.77
C ASN A 25 7.21 -26.82 1.15
N GLU A 26 8.10 -26.20 1.90
CA GLU A 26 8.80 -24.96 1.51
C GLU A 26 9.44 -25.06 0.12
N GLY A 27 10.01 -26.23 -0.23
CA GLY A 27 10.68 -26.44 -1.52
C GLY A 27 9.74 -26.44 -2.71
N ASP A 28 8.53 -27.00 -2.58
CA ASP A 28 7.53 -27.04 -3.67
C ASP A 28 6.87 -25.68 -3.83
N SER A 29 6.66 -24.97 -2.73
CA SER A 29 6.10 -23.61 -2.72
C SER A 29 7.05 -22.62 -3.40
N LEU A 30 8.35 -22.70 -3.09
CA LEU A 30 9.36 -21.82 -3.70
C LEU A 30 9.47 -22.07 -5.22
N ARG A 31 9.47 -23.33 -5.66
CA ARG A 31 9.45 -23.67 -7.10
C ARG A 31 8.20 -23.14 -7.81
N SER A 32 7.05 -23.25 -7.17
CA SER A 32 5.80 -22.72 -7.71
C SER A 32 5.82 -21.19 -7.81
N LEU A 33 6.36 -20.51 -6.79
CA LEU A 33 6.53 -19.06 -6.82
C LEU A 33 7.49 -18.61 -7.92
N ILE A 34 8.64 -19.26 -8.08
CA ILE A 34 9.60 -18.96 -9.16
C ILE A 34 8.93 -19.10 -10.52
N ARG A 35 8.14 -20.17 -10.73
CA ARG A 35 7.41 -20.36 -11.99
C ARG A 35 6.40 -19.23 -12.23
N LEU A 36 5.60 -18.86 -11.22
CA LEU A 36 4.66 -17.75 -11.33
C LEU A 36 5.36 -16.44 -11.68
N LEU A 37 6.50 -16.13 -11.05
CA LEU A 37 7.29 -14.93 -11.36
C LEU A 37 7.78 -14.95 -12.81
N GLN A 38 8.20 -16.11 -13.33
CA GLN A 38 8.60 -16.26 -14.72
C GLN A 38 7.42 -16.10 -15.70
N GLU A 39 6.23 -16.57 -15.32
CA GLU A 39 5.01 -16.44 -16.14
C GLU A 39 4.49 -15.01 -16.22
N VAL A 40 4.69 -14.19 -15.17
CA VAL A 40 4.24 -12.79 -15.14
C VAL A 40 5.28 -11.79 -15.63
N GLU A 41 6.52 -12.23 -15.91
CA GLU A 41 7.58 -11.35 -16.41
C GLU A 41 7.15 -10.62 -17.68
N GLY A 42 7.34 -9.30 -17.71
CA GLY A 42 6.96 -8.45 -18.83
C GLY A 42 5.46 -8.14 -18.94
N THR A 43 4.60 -8.71 -18.08
CA THR A 43 3.18 -8.33 -18.06
C THR A 43 3.01 -6.89 -17.60
N ARG A 44 1.96 -6.23 -18.12
CA ARG A 44 1.68 -4.83 -17.82
C ARG A 44 0.61 -4.72 -16.75
N VAL A 45 0.83 -3.82 -15.79
CA VAL A 45 -0.09 -3.52 -14.70
C VAL A 45 -0.35 -2.01 -14.65
N THR A 46 -1.62 -1.61 -14.60
CA THR A 46 -2.00 -0.24 -14.28
C THR A 46 -2.06 -0.09 -12.77
N LEU A 47 -1.27 0.83 -12.22
CA LEU A 47 -1.27 1.19 -10.80
C LEU A 47 -1.66 2.66 -10.66
N ILE A 48 -2.65 2.93 -9.84
CA ILE A 48 -3.04 4.29 -9.46
C ILE A 48 -3.17 4.40 -7.94
N GLY A 49 -2.67 5.48 -7.35
CA GLY A 49 -2.81 5.68 -5.91
C GLY A 49 -1.96 6.80 -5.34
N ASP A 50 -2.14 7.02 -4.05
CA ASP A 50 -1.43 8.06 -3.32
C ASP A 50 0.03 7.69 -3.08
N VAL A 51 0.92 8.66 -3.25
CA VAL A 51 2.36 8.54 -2.98
C VAL A 51 2.73 9.32 -1.73
N MET A 52 3.73 8.85 -1.03
CA MET A 52 4.36 9.56 0.08
C MET A 52 5.86 9.31 0.11
N LEU A 53 6.60 10.19 0.78
CA LEU A 53 7.99 9.95 1.13
C LEU A 53 8.05 9.43 2.57
N ASP A 54 8.61 8.26 2.78
CA ASP A 54 8.97 7.77 4.10
C ASP A 54 10.40 8.21 4.42
N ARG A 55 10.57 8.95 5.52
CA ARG A 55 11.86 9.46 6.00
C ARG A 55 12.13 8.89 7.40
N TYR A 56 13.29 8.28 7.57
CA TYR A 56 13.69 7.63 8.82
C TYR A 56 14.94 8.30 9.36
N HIS A 57 14.90 8.74 10.61
CA HIS A 57 16.05 9.27 11.33
C HIS A 57 16.40 8.30 12.45
N HIS A 58 17.59 7.72 12.39
CA HIS A 58 18.10 6.79 13.39
C HIS A 58 19.17 7.46 14.24
N GLY A 59 19.20 7.14 15.53
CA GLY A 59 20.22 7.72 16.41
C GLY A 59 20.15 7.27 17.85
N TYR A 60 20.90 7.98 18.70
CA TYR A 60 20.96 7.72 20.12
C TYR A 60 20.14 8.72 20.91
N SER A 61 19.42 8.23 21.92
CA SER A 61 18.60 9.03 22.80
C SER A 61 18.98 8.77 24.27
N ASN A 62 20.15 9.30 24.66
CA ASN A 62 20.70 9.11 26.00
C ASN A 62 20.27 10.20 26.98
N ASN A 63 19.83 11.35 26.49
CA ASN A 63 19.57 12.54 27.29
C ASN A 63 18.14 13.06 27.12
N LEU A 64 17.67 13.75 28.14
CA LEU A 64 16.47 14.58 28.07
C LEU A 64 16.83 16.02 27.72
N ASN A 65 15.88 16.73 27.13
CA ASN A 65 16.01 18.16 26.89
C ASN A 65 16.07 18.92 28.22
N SER A 66 16.85 20.01 28.28
CA SER A 66 17.06 20.80 29.49
C SER A 66 15.83 21.62 29.91
N THR A 67 14.93 21.91 28.99
CA THR A 67 13.75 22.79 29.24
C THR A 67 12.43 22.03 29.21
N ALA A 68 12.41 20.77 28.76
CA ALA A 68 11.21 19.95 28.67
C ALA A 68 11.56 18.47 28.90
N PRO A 69 10.68 17.66 29.52
CA PRO A 69 10.92 16.23 29.77
C PRO A 69 10.74 15.37 28.49
N VAL A 70 11.41 15.75 27.41
CA VAL A 70 11.37 15.05 26.13
C VAL A 70 12.75 14.50 25.77
N PRO A 71 12.82 13.33 25.10
CA PRO A 71 14.10 12.77 24.67
C PRO A 71 14.78 13.66 23.63
N VAL A 72 16.11 13.75 23.70
CA VAL A 72 16.93 14.36 22.64
C VAL A 72 17.51 13.24 21.80
N LEU A 73 17.17 13.22 20.52
CA LEU A 73 17.72 12.27 19.56
C LEU A 73 18.96 12.90 18.88
N ARG A 74 20.10 12.26 19.06
CA ARG A 74 21.29 12.54 18.25
C ARG A 74 21.24 11.69 16.99
N VAL A 75 20.79 12.28 15.90
CA VAL A 75 20.67 11.58 14.61
C VAL A 75 22.08 11.19 14.11
N THR A 76 22.24 9.92 13.74
CA THR A 76 23.47 9.35 13.21
C THR A 76 23.31 8.87 11.77
N ASN A 77 22.10 8.50 11.38
CA ASN A 77 21.77 8.07 10.03
C ASN A 77 20.38 8.58 9.65
N SER A 78 20.19 8.86 8.35
CA SER A 78 18.89 9.22 7.77
C SER A 78 18.70 8.47 6.47
N GLU A 79 17.52 7.89 6.29
CA GLU A 79 17.14 7.13 5.12
C GLU A 79 15.81 7.66 4.59
N GLU A 80 15.66 7.64 3.27
CA GLU A 80 14.45 8.08 2.59
C GLU A 80 14.04 7.05 1.56
N SER A 81 12.74 6.85 1.41
CA SER A 81 12.21 5.89 0.44
C SER A 81 10.82 6.30 -0.04
N PRO A 82 10.55 6.20 -1.35
CA PRO A 82 9.19 6.31 -1.86
C PRO A 82 8.29 5.26 -1.24
N GLY A 83 7.17 5.70 -0.65
CA GLY A 83 6.20 4.87 0.09
C GLY A 83 4.82 4.82 -0.55
N ALA A 84 3.89 4.13 0.09
CA ALA A 84 2.53 3.90 -0.37
C ALA A 84 2.48 3.31 -1.79
N ALA A 85 1.75 3.89 -2.75
CA ALA A 85 1.66 3.39 -4.12
C ALA A 85 3.03 3.30 -4.81
N ALA A 86 3.98 4.20 -4.50
CA ALA A 86 5.34 4.12 -5.04
C ALA A 86 6.10 2.88 -4.55
N HIS A 87 5.90 2.46 -3.30
CA HIS A 87 6.47 1.20 -2.81
C HIS A 87 5.89 -0.02 -3.55
N ILE A 88 4.58 0.01 -3.87
CA ILE A 88 3.93 -1.04 -4.67
C ILE A 88 4.51 -1.04 -6.09
N ALA A 89 4.69 0.12 -6.73
CA ALA A 89 5.31 0.23 -8.05
C ALA A 89 6.69 -0.42 -8.09
N ARG A 90 7.54 -0.12 -7.10
CA ARG A 90 8.88 -0.71 -6.94
C ARG A 90 8.82 -2.24 -6.77
N GLY A 91 7.90 -2.72 -5.93
CA GLY A 91 7.69 -4.15 -5.72
C GLY A 91 7.26 -4.87 -7.00
N LEU A 92 6.28 -4.35 -7.72
CA LEU A 92 5.83 -4.90 -8.99
C LEU A 92 6.95 -4.90 -10.05
N PHE A 93 7.67 -3.78 -10.18
CA PHE A 93 8.78 -3.66 -11.11
C PHE A 93 9.93 -4.63 -10.77
N SER A 94 10.26 -4.82 -9.50
CA SER A 94 11.29 -5.77 -9.06
C SER A 94 10.92 -7.24 -9.34
N MET A 95 9.63 -7.54 -9.51
CA MET A 95 9.13 -8.84 -9.95
C MET A 95 9.11 -9.01 -11.48
N GLY A 96 9.64 -8.03 -12.24
CA GLY A 96 9.71 -8.10 -13.71
C GLY A 96 8.46 -7.60 -14.43
N LEU A 97 7.50 -6.96 -13.76
CA LEU A 97 6.32 -6.41 -14.41
C LEU A 97 6.58 -5.01 -14.96
N ASN A 98 5.87 -4.65 -16.02
CA ASN A 98 5.79 -3.29 -16.53
C ASN A 98 4.67 -2.54 -15.82
N VAL A 99 4.97 -1.40 -15.19
CA VAL A 99 4.02 -0.66 -14.37
C VAL A 99 3.69 0.68 -15.03
N ASP A 100 2.44 0.86 -15.44
CA ASP A 100 1.89 2.16 -15.80
C ASP A 100 1.39 2.81 -14.51
N PHE A 101 2.18 3.74 -13.97
CA PHE A 101 1.98 4.29 -12.63
C PHE A 101 1.41 5.72 -12.67
N TYR A 102 0.26 5.91 -12.02
CA TYR A 102 -0.47 7.17 -11.96
C TYR A 102 -0.59 7.67 -10.52
N SER A 103 -0.11 8.88 -10.26
CA SER A 103 -0.12 9.49 -8.93
C SER A 103 0.06 11.00 -9.00
N SER A 104 0.11 11.65 -7.84
CA SER A 104 0.48 13.06 -7.72
C SER A 104 1.49 13.28 -6.60
N VAL A 105 2.40 14.23 -6.81
CA VAL A 105 3.34 14.76 -5.82
C VAL A 105 3.22 16.27 -5.77
N GLY A 106 3.74 16.91 -4.74
CA GLY A 106 3.93 18.36 -4.72
C GLY A 106 5.05 18.81 -5.64
N ASP A 107 5.06 20.08 -6.00
CA ASP A 107 6.21 20.74 -6.64
C ASP A 107 7.20 21.18 -5.55
N ASP A 108 7.88 20.20 -4.97
CA ASP A 108 8.84 20.38 -3.88
C ASP A 108 9.95 19.30 -3.91
N ASP A 109 11.00 19.51 -3.09
CA ASP A 109 12.17 18.63 -3.03
C ASP A 109 11.81 17.16 -2.75
N GLU A 110 10.77 16.91 -1.95
CA GLU A 110 10.29 15.56 -1.64
C GLU A 110 9.63 14.91 -2.85
N GLY A 111 8.89 15.69 -3.65
CA GLY A 111 8.30 15.23 -4.92
C GLY A 111 9.38 14.89 -5.94
N ASP A 112 10.42 15.75 -6.04
CA ASP A 112 11.58 15.52 -6.89
C ASP A 112 12.29 14.23 -6.50
N LEU A 113 12.57 14.04 -5.21
CA LEU A 113 13.25 12.86 -4.71
C LEU A 113 12.49 11.57 -5.03
N ILE A 114 11.15 11.56 -4.91
CA ILE A 114 10.32 10.42 -5.27
C ILE A 114 10.47 10.09 -6.76
N ILE A 115 10.32 11.10 -7.63
CA ILE A 115 10.39 10.92 -9.09
C ILE A 115 11.79 10.48 -9.51
N GLU A 116 12.84 11.10 -8.99
CA GLU A 116 14.23 10.75 -9.29
C GLU A 116 14.56 9.32 -8.84
N THR A 117 14.11 8.93 -7.65
CA THR A 117 14.33 7.57 -7.14
C THR A 117 13.66 6.54 -8.05
N LEU A 118 12.38 6.72 -8.37
CA LEU A 118 11.63 5.81 -9.23
C LEU A 118 12.25 5.73 -10.64
N SER A 119 12.59 6.86 -11.22
CA SER A 119 13.23 6.93 -12.55
C SER A 119 14.60 6.24 -12.56
N SER A 120 15.41 6.42 -11.50
CA SER A 120 16.74 5.80 -11.39
C SER A 120 16.64 4.26 -11.27
N GLU A 121 15.54 3.75 -10.73
CA GLU A 121 15.23 2.32 -10.66
C GLU A 121 14.61 1.77 -11.97
N GLY A 122 14.33 2.65 -12.97
CA GLY A 122 13.77 2.25 -14.27
C GLY A 122 12.24 2.26 -14.34
N ILE A 123 11.55 2.77 -13.32
CA ILE A 123 10.10 2.88 -13.30
C ILE A 123 9.69 4.16 -14.05
N GLN A 124 8.70 4.05 -14.94
CA GLN A 124 8.17 5.19 -15.68
C GLN A 124 7.40 6.14 -14.75
N THR A 125 7.71 7.43 -14.83
CA THR A 125 7.13 8.46 -13.98
C THR A 125 6.27 9.49 -14.72
N ASP A 126 6.05 9.29 -16.02
CA ASP A 126 5.25 10.21 -16.87
C ASP A 126 3.79 10.35 -16.41
N GLY A 127 3.28 9.35 -15.69
CA GLY A 127 1.94 9.37 -15.10
C GLY A 127 1.87 10.07 -13.72
N ILE A 128 2.97 10.63 -13.21
CA ILE A 128 3.00 11.34 -11.92
C ILE A 128 2.85 12.83 -12.17
N ILE A 129 1.74 13.43 -11.71
CA ILE A 129 1.47 14.85 -11.86
C ILE A 129 2.11 15.63 -10.70
N ARG A 130 2.91 16.67 -11.04
CA ARG A 130 3.38 17.66 -10.08
C ARG A 130 2.29 18.69 -9.84
N VAL A 131 2.00 18.98 -8.59
CA VAL A 131 0.95 19.91 -8.19
C VAL A 131 1.59 21.13 -7.54
N GLU A 132 1.46 22.27 -8.20
CA GLU A 132 1.91 23.57 -7.67
C GLU A 132 1.23 23.88 -6.33
N ASP A 133 1.94 24.57 -5.46
CA ASP A 133 1.46 24.98 -4.12
C ASP A 133 1.03 23.84 -3.18
N ARG A 134 1.21 22.59 -3.59
CA ARG A 134 0.93 21.40 -2.77
C ARG A 134 2.22 20.82 -2.18
N LYS A 135 2.19 20.41 -0.93
CA LYS A 135 3.30 19.70 -0.31
C LYS A 135 3.17 18.20 -0.52
N THR A 136 4.29 17.57 -0.87
CA THR A 136 4.37 16.11 -0.93
C THR A 136 4.16 15.51 0.45
N LEU A 137 3.29 14.50 0.55
CA LEU A 137 3.07 13.78 1.79
C LEU A 137 4.36 13.10 2.24
N THR A 138 4.81 13.43 3.45
CA THR A 138 6.05 12.92 4.02
C THR A 138 5.79 12.38 5.42
N LYS A 139 6.17 11.13 5.67
CA LYS A 139 6.14 10.51 7.00
C LYS A 139 7.53 10.45 7.58
N ILE A 140 7.77 11.22 8.61
CA ILE A 140 9.07 11.33 9.26
C ILE A 140 9.03 10.52 10.56
N ARG A 141 9.89 9.51 10.68
CA ARG A 141 9.99 8.68 11.88
C ARG A 141 11.36 8.82 12.51
N PHE A 142 11.36 9.07 13.80
CA PHE A 142 12.56 9.22 14.60
C PHE A 142 12.74 7.96 15.45
N TYR A 143 13.78 7.20 15.17
CA TYR A 143 14.15 5.99 15.89
C TYR A 143 15.31 6.27 16.82
N GLY A 144 15.15 5.94 18.08
CA GLY A 144 16.18 6.11 19.09
C GLY A 144 16.44 4.82 19.86
N SER A 145 17.72 4.60 20.16
CA SER A 145 18.18 3.57 21.09
C SER A 145 19.10 4.21 22.13
N ARG A 146 19.40 3.48 23.20
CA ARG A 146 20.54 3.81 24.03
C ARG A 146 21.82 3.32 23.33
N GLU A 147 22.90 4.06 23.48
CA GLU A 147 24.20 3.75 22.84
C GLU A 147 24.70 2.34 23.15
N ASN A 148 24.37 1.80 24.32
CA ASN A 148 24.72 0.45 24.78
C ASN A 148 23.69 -0.63 24.39
N LEU A 149 22.60 -0.28 23.70
CA LEU A 149 21.46 -1.14 23.37
C LEU A 149 21.04 -0.91 21.92
N LEU A 150 21.99 -0.98 20.98
CA LEU A 150 21.76 -0.74 19.54
C LEU A 150 20.63 -1.59 18.97
N ASP A 151 20.44 -2.80 19.48
CA ASP A 151 19.45 -3.77 19.02
C ASP A 151 18.02 -3.47 19.48
N GLN A 152 17.82 -2.42 20.30
CA GLN A 152 16.51 -2.03 20.87
C GLN A 152 16.05 -0.66 20.39
N SER A 153 16.25 -0.36 19.12
CA SER A 153 15.73 0.87 18.54
C SER A 153 14.20 0.87 18.52
N GLN A 154 13.59 1.96 18.95
CA GLN A 154 12.15 2.15 18.94
C GLN A 154 11.77 3.52 18.39
N VAL A 155 10.56 3.63 17.84
CA VAL A 155 10.01 4.92 17.40
C VAL A 155 9.82 5.82 18.62
N LEU A 156 10.49 6.97 18.65
CA LEU A 156 10.33 7.99 19.65
C LEU A 156 9.26 9.02 19.27
N LEU A 157 9.19 9.34 17.96
CA LEU A 157 8.26 10.31 17.39
C LEU A 157 7.98 9.95 15.95
N GLN A 158 6.75 10.14 15.52
CA GLN A 158 6.38 10.26 14.12
C GLN A 158 5.82 11.65 13.88
N ALA A 159 6.30 12.31 12.83
CA ALA A 159 5.79 13.58 12.35
C ALA A 159 5.32 13.40 10.91
N ASP A 160 4.05 13.70 10.64
CA ASP A 160 3.50 13.65 9.30
C ASP A 160 3.44 15.09 8.76
N ARG A 161 4.04 15.30 7.59
CA ARG A 161 3.97 16.53 6.83
C ARG A 161 3.23 16.25 5.53
N GLY A 162 2.34 17.15 5.12
CA GLY A 162 1.60 16.95 3.88
C GLY A 162 0.66 18.10 3.61
N PRO A 163 -0.14 18.00 2.56
CA PRO A 163 -1.11 19.01 2.19
C PRO A 163 -2.18 19.15 3.28
N LEU A 164 -2.57 20.38 3.55
CA LEU A 164 -3.68 20.72 4.44
C LEU A 164 -5.03 20.63 3.72
N GLU A 165 -5.00 20.77 2.40
CA GLU A 165 -6.19 20.77 1.54
C GLU A 165 -6.25 19.47 0.73
N ASP A 166 -7.46 19.10 0.35
CA ASP A 166 -7.68 17.97 -0.56
C ASP A 166 -7.07 18.25 -1.93
N LEU A 167 -6.81 17.19 -2.70
CA LEU A 167 -6.34 17.31 -4.07
C LEU A 167 -7.43 17.94 -4.93
N ASP A 168 -7.06 18.86 -5.83
CA ASP A 168 -8.01 19.43 -6.81
C ASP A 168 -8.70 18.29 -7.58
N PRO A 169 -10.03 18.21 -7.58
CA PRO A 169 -10.77 17.15 -8.26
C PRO A 169 -10.39 16.98 -9.74
N ARG A 170 -10.00 18.07 -10.42
CA ARG A 170 -9.55 18.02 -11.83
C ARG A 170 -8.28 17.19 -12.01
N ILE A 171 -7.40 17.17 -11.01
CA ILE A 171 -6.17 16.37 -11.04
C ILE A 171 -6.52 14.89 -10.84
N SER A 172 -7.41 14.58 -9.88
CA SER A 172 -7.92 13.22 -9.67
C SER A 172 -8.64 12.69 -10.92
N GLU A 173 -9.44 13.51 -11.60
CA GLU A 173 -10.10 13.16 -12.85
C GLU A 173 -9.08 12.90 -13.97
N ALA A 174 -8.08 13.76 -14.15
CA ALA A 174 -7.04 13.59 -15.17
C ALA A 174 -6.19 12.31 -14.94
N LEU A 175 -5.89 11.98 -13.68
CA LEU A 175 -5.20 10.75 -13.31
C LEU A 175 -6.08 9.52 -13.59
N THR A 176 -7.37 9.60 -13.28
CA THR A 176 -8.34 8.55 -13.57
C THR A 176 -8.45 8.30 -15.07
N ASP A 177 -8.58 9.36 -15.88
CA ASP A 177 -8.68 9.25 -17.34
C ASP A 177 -7.42 8.64 -17.95
N SER A 178 -6.24 9.04 -17.45
CA SER A 178 -4.95 8.48 -17.88
C SER A 178 -4.86 6.98 -17.54
N ALA A 179 -5.25 6.59 -16.34
CA ALA A 179 -5.26 5.19 -15.90
C ALA A 179 -6.28 4.36 -16.71
N LEU A 180 -7.47 4.91 -17.01
CA LEU A 180 -8.46 4.25 -17.89
C LEU A 180 -7.90 3.99 -19.28
N GLY A 181 -7.11 4.93 -19.82
CA GLY A 181 -6.46 4.81 -21.12
C GLY A 181 -5.48 3.61 -21.20
N SER A 182 -4.80 3.28 -20.11
CA SER A 182 -3.83 2.17 -20.06
C SER A 182 -4.47 0.80 -19.80
N LEU A 183 -5.71 0.73 -19.29
CA LEU A 183 -6.35 -0.53 -18.90
C LEU A 183 -6.43 -1.56 -20.04
N SER A 184 -6.68 -1.12 -21.27
CA SER A 184 -6.83 -2.03 -22.41
C SER A 184 -5.56 -2.83 -22.73
N SER A 185 -4.39 -2.35 -22.30
CA SER A 185 -3.09 -3.01 -22.48
C SER A 185 -2.60 -3.70 -21.20
N SER A 186 -3.36 -3.63 -20.12
CA SER A 186 -2.97 -4.15 -18.80
C SER A 186 -3.61 -5.51 -18.50
N GLN A 187 -2.92 -6.32 -17.72
CA GLN A 187 -3.40 -7.60 -17.21
C GLN A 187 -3.98 -7.51 -15.79
N ALA A 188 -3.74 -6.40 -15.10
CA ALA A 188 -4.34 -6.12 -13.80
C ALA A 188 -4.46 -4.62 -13.56
N LEU A 189 -5.44 -4.25 -12.73
CA LEU A 189 -5.57 -2.92 -12.12
C LEU A 189 -5.24 -3.02 -10.64
N VAL A 190 -4.37 -2.13 -10.16
CA VAL A 190 -4.06 -1.99 -8.73
C VAL A 190 -4.41 -0.57 -8.30
N ILE A 191 -5.20 -0.45 -7.23
CA ILE A 191 -5.56 0.83 -6.60
C ILE A 191 -5.01 0.86 -5.18
N SER A 192 -4.16 1.84 -4.87
CA SER A 192 -3.59 2.05 -3.54
C SER A 192 -4.09 3.38 -2.97
N ASP A 193 -5.14 3.30 -2.17
CA ASP A 193 -5.87 4.45 -1.66
C ASP A 193 -5.52 4.76 -0.21
N TYR A 194 -4.73 5.81 -0.02
CA TYR A 194 -4.37 6.35 1.29
C TYR A 194 -5.23 7.54 1.73
N ASP A 195 -6.34 7.79 1.02
CA ASP A 195 -7.29 8.87 1.31
C ASP A 195 -6.63 10.26 1.26
N LYS A 196 -5.83 10.49 0.20
CA LYS A 196 -5.11 11.75 -0.06
C LYS A 196 -5.56 12.45 -1.35
N GLY A 197 -6.59 11.92 -1.98
CA GLY A 197 -7.31 12.58 -3.06
C GLY A 197 -6.94 12.13 -4.48
N VAL A 198 -5.94 11.27 -4.67
CA VAL A 198 -5.66 10.68 -5.99
C VAL A 198 -6.85 9.86 -6.48
N ILE A 199 -7.50 9.15 -5.58
CA ILE A 199 -8.67 8.31 -5.87
C ILE A 199 -9.93 8.98 -5.35
N SER A 200 -10.84 9.38 -6.25
CA SER A 200 -12.18 9.82 -5.93
C SER A 200 -13.19 8.67 -5.97
N GLU A 201 -14.37 8.85 -5.35
CA GLU A 201 -15.47 7.87 -5.42
C GLU A 201 -15.85 7.57 -6.88
N GLN A 202 -16.03 8.60 -7.67
CA GLN A 202 -16.39 8.46 -9.09
C GLN A 202 -15.25 7.81 -9.89
N GLY A 203 -14.00 8.21 -9.64
CA GLY A 203 -12.82 7.67 -10.34
C GLY A 203 -12.64 6.19 -10.06
N SER A 204 -12.77 5.77 -8.80
CA SER A 204 -12.64 4.35 -8.44
C SER A 204 -13.76 3.50 -9.07
N ASP A 205 -15.02 3.99 -9.06
CA ASP A 205 -16.13 3.28 -9.71
C ASP A 205 -15.91 3.11 -11.21
N MET A 206 -15.45 4.17 -11.90
CA MET A 206 -15.11 4.12 -13.32
C MET A 206 -13.99 3.11 -13.62
N LEU A 207 -12.92 3.11 -12.83
CA LEU A 207 -11.77 2.21 -13.00
C LEU A 207 -12.17 0.76 -12.77
N ILE A 208 -12.84 0.45 -11.64
CA ILE A 208 -13.26 -0.91 -11.27
C ILE A 208 -14.27 -1.44 -12.30
N SER A 209 -15.26 -0.63 -12.68
CA SER A 209 -16.25 -1.01 -13.68
C SER A 209 -15.63 -1.26 -15.06
N SER A 210 -14.61 -0.48 -15.46
CA SER A 210 -13.90 -0.65 -16.72
C SER A 210 -13.01 -1.91 -16.70
N ALA A 211 -12.28 -2.15 -15.61
CA ALA A 211 -11.51 -3.37 -15.43
C ALA A 211 -12.40 -4.61 -15.54
N LYS A 212 -13.57 -4.58 -14.89
CA LYS A 212 -14.56 -5.66 -14.96
C LYS A 212 -15.09 -5.92 -16.36
N LYS A 213 -15.37 -4.86 -17.15
CA LYS A 213 -15.80 -4.97 -18.55
C LYS A 213 -14.71 -5.59 -19.43
N LEU A 214 -13.45 -5.25 -19.16
CA LEU A 214 -12.29 -5.80 -19.88
C LEU A 214 -11.91 -7.22 -19.41
N GLY A 215 -12.46 -7.69 -18.29
CA GLY A 215 -12.15 -9.01 -17.73
C GLY A 215 -10.79 -9.07 -17.03
N ILE A 216 -10.20 -7.92 -16.68
CA ILE A 216 -8.94 -7.86 -15.93
C ILE A 216 -9.20 -7.75 -14.43
N PRO A 217 -8.42 -8.43 -13.57
CA PRO A 217 -8.59 -8.37 -12.13
C PRO A 217 -8.27 -7.00 -11.57
N CYS A 218 -9.08 -6.57 -10.59
CA CYS A 218 -8.86 -5.35 -9.84
C CYS A 218 -8.51 -5.66 -8.38
N ILE A 219 -7.36 -5.16 -7.93
CA ILE A 219 -6.84 -5.32 -6.57
C ILE A 219 -6.81 -3.95 -5.90
N VAL A 220 -7.40 -3.83 -4.71
CA VAL A 220 -7.47 -2.56 -3.98
C VAL A 220 -6.91 -2.70 -2.58
N ASP A 221 -6.01 -1.78 -2.20
CA ASP A 221 -5.55 -1.54 -0.82
C ASP A 221 -6.15 -0.23 -0.31
N PRO A 222 -7.35 -0.27 0.30
CA PRO A 222 -8.06 0.93 0.69
C PRO A 222 -7.72 1.37 2.11
N LYS A 223 -7.73 2.68 2.34
CA LYS A 223 -7.84 3.21 3.70
C LYS A 223 -9.21 2.89 4.29
N LEU A 224 -9.28 2.61 5.58
CA LEU A 224 -10.53 2.26 6.27
C LEU A 224 -11.60 3.39 6.24
N THR A 225 -11.20 4.60 5.93
CA THR A 225 -12.08 5.77 5.73
C THR A 225 -12.69 5.81 4.33
N GLY A 226 -12.16 5.06 3.38
CA GLY A 226 -12.56 5.08 1.97
C GLY A 226 -12.96 3.72 1.41
N LEU A 227 -13.58 2.84 2.23
CA LEU A 227 -13.95 1.49 1.78
C LEU A 227 -14.93 1.48 0.61
N SER A 228 -15.79 2.49 0.50
CA SER A 228 -16.72 2.67 -0.63
C SER A 228 -15.99 2.71 -1.97
N ARG A 229 -14.81 3.32 -2.02
CA ARG A 229 -13.96 3.39 -3.22
C ARG A 229 -13.37 2.05 -3.68
N SER A 230 -13.56 0.98 -2.91
CA SER A 230 -13.18 -0.39 -3.30
C SER A 230 -14.36 -1.25 -3.74
N SER A 231 -15.56 -0.68 -3.82
CA SER A 231 -16.78 -1.43 -4.14
C SER A 231 -16.69 -2.13 -5.50
N GLY A 232 -16.97 -3.44 -5.51
CA GLY A 232 -16.90 -4.27 -6.71
C GLY A 232 -15.52 -4.76 -7.10
N ALA A 233 -14.47 -4.48 -6.32
CA ALA A 233 -13.12 -4.99 -6.55
C ALA A 233 -13.06 -6.52 -6.46
N ASP A 234 -12.18 -7.16 -7.26
CA ASP A 234 -11.99 -8.60 -7.20
C ASP A 234 -11.25 -9.03 -5.93
N ILE A 235 -10.24 -8.27 -5.51
CA ILE A 235 -9.47 -8.54 -4.29
C ILE A 235 -9.28 -7.24 -3.53
N VAL A 236 -9.58 -7.27 -2.23
CA VAL A 236 -9.27 -6.17 -1.31
C VAL A 236 -8.26 -6.65 -0.28
N ILE A 237 -7.27 -5.81 0.03
CA ILE A 237 -6.18 -6.16 0.96
C ILE A 237 -6.32 -5.36 2.24
N PHE A 238 -6.29 -6.06 3.38
CA PHE A 238 -6.30 -5.43 4.72
C PHE A 238 -5.14 -5.92 5.58
N GLY A 239 -4.63 -5.05 6.45
CA GLY A 239 -3.92 -5.48 7.63
C GLY A 239 -4.89 -6.04 8.70
N ILE A 240 -4.45 -7.04 9.48
CA ILE A 240 -5.28 -7.66 10.54
C ILE A 240 -5.87 -6.63 11.51
N ARG A 241 -5.10 -5.58 11.86
CA ARG A 241 -5.58 -4.49 12.72
C ARG A 241 -6.74 -3.71 12.09
N GLY A 242 -6.74 -3.57 10.77
CA GLY A 242 -7.84 -2.95 10.03
C GLY A 242 -9.12 -3.76 10.18
N LEU A 243 -9.04 -5.07 10.02
CA LEU A 243 -10.20 -5.95 10.19
C LEU A 243 -10.69 -5.99 11.64
N GLU A 244 -9.79 -5.96 12.63
CA GLU A 244 -10.15 -5.86 14.06
C GLU A 244 -10.92 -4.57 14.37
N LEU A 245 -10.52 -3.45 13.76
CA LEU A 245 -11.25 -2.19 13.89
C LEU A 245 -12.63 -2.25 13.24
N GLN A 246 -12.75 -2.86 12.06
CA GLN A 246 -14.03 -3.05 11.40
C GLN A 246 -14.95 -4.00 12.18
N LYS A 247 -14.41 -5.10 12.74
CA LYS A 247 -15.15 -5.97 13.67
C LYS A 247 -15.83 -5.17 14.77
N LYS A 248 -15.08 -4.26 15.42
CA LYS A 248 -15.63 -3.39 16.49
C LYS A 248 -16.68 -2.43 15.97
N ARG A 249 -16.47 -1.83 14.80
CA ARG A 249 -17.42 -0.88 14.18
C ARG A 249 -18.73 -1.54 13.76
N LEU A 250 -18.64 -2.76 13.22
CA LEU A 250 -19.78 -3.56 12.75
C LEU A 250 -20.46 -4.31 13.88
N MET A 251 -19.87 -4.29 15.10
CA MET A 251 -20.39 -5.02 16.28
C MET A 251 -20.57 -6.52 16.03
N THR A 252 -19.66 -7.14 15.27
CA THR A 252 -19.70 -8.59 14.98
C THR A 252 -18.92 -9.38 16.04
N ASP A 253 -19.28 -10.66 16.22
CA ASP A 253 -18.66 -11.51 17.23
C ASP A 253 -17.29 -12.05 16.80
N SER A 254 -17.07 -12.22 15.49
CA SER A 254 -15.84 -12.79 14.94
C SER A 254 -15.24 -11.94 13.81
N LEU A 255 -13.96 -12.20 13.49
CA LEU A 255 -13.31 -11.62 12.30
C LEU A 255 -13.91 -12.19 11.02
N ASP A 256 -14.32 -13.47 11.04
CA ASP A 256 -14.92 -14.14 9.88
C ASP A 256 -16.27 -13.50 9.53
N GLU A 257 -17.08 -13.17 10.54
CA GLU A 257 -18.35 -12.48 10.36
C GLU A 257 -18.15 -11.04 9.85
N ALA A 258 -17.19 -10.31 10.41
CA ALA A 258 -16.85 -8.96 9.95
C ALA A 258 -16.36 -8.98 8.48
N ALA A 259 -15.51 -9.95 8.14
CA ALA A 259 -15.02 -10.11 6.77
C ALA A 259 -16.15 -10.43 5.79
N SER A 260 -17.05 -11.36 6.15
CA SER A 260 -18.19 -11.73 5.33
C SER A 260 -19.13 -10.56 5.09
N LEU A 261 -19.42 -9.78 6.14
CA LEU A 261 -20.28 -8.61 6.05
C LEU A 261 -19.67 -7.49 5.17
N LEU A 262 -18.36 -7.28 5.27
CA LEU A 262 -17.65 -6.30 4.42
C LEU A 262 -17.67 -6.73 2.94
N ILE A 263 -17.38 -8.01 2.67
CA ILE A 263 -17.43 -8.59 1.33
C ILE A 263 -18.82 -8.40 0.71
N GLU A 264 -19.87 -8.72 1.47
CA GLU A 264 -21.24 -8.54 1.01
C GLU A 264 -21.60 -7.06 0.78
N THR A 265 -21.27 -6.20 1.77
CA THR A 265 -21.62 -4.78 1.74
C THR A 265 -21.02 -4.06 0.53
N TYR A 266 -19.75 -4.34 0.22
CA TYR A 266 -19.03 -3.69 -0.86
C TYR A 266 -18.91 -4.54 -2.12
N SER A 267 -19.56 -5.72 -2.17
CA SER A 267 -19.53 -6.63 -3.33
C SER A 267 -18.09 -7.00 -3.76
N TRP A 268 -17.19 -7.24 -2.81
CA TRP A 268 -15.84 -7.70 -3.10
C TRP A 268 -15.82 -9.16 -3.53
N GLY A 269 -14.90 -9.52 -4.43
CA GLY A 269 -14.68 -10.92 -4.79
C GLY A 269 -13.97 -11.69 -3.68
N ALA A 270 -12.95 -11.08 -3.05
CA ALA A 270 -12.20 -11.66 -1.94
C ALA A 270 -11.62 -10.58 -1.03
N LEU A 271 -11.42 -10.93 0.24
CA LEU A 271 -10.67 -10.13 1.20
C LEU A 271 -9.41 -10.89 1.64
N LEU A 272 -8.24 -10.33 1.34
CA LEU A 272 -6.94 -10.83 1.78
C LEU A 272 -6.50 -10.09 3.03
N VAL A 273 -6.36 -10.80 4.14
CA VAL A 273 -5.93 -10.20 5.42
C VAL A 273 -4.47 -10.56 5.72
N LEU A 274 -3.63 -9.53 5.78
CA LEU A 274 -2.22 -9.66 6.07
C LEU A 274 -1.97 -9.50 7.58
N CYS A 275 -1.25 -10.45 8.17
CA CYS A 275 -0.77 -10.34 9.54
C CYS A 275 0.67 -9.80 9.53
N LEU A 276 0.83 -8.50 9.69
CA LEU A 276 2.13 -7.82 9.62
C LEU A 276 3.02 -8.04 10.86
N LEU A 277 2.58 -8.83 11.86
CA LEU A 277 3.39 -9.15 13.05
C LEU A 277 4.70 -9.88 12.69
N TYR A 278 4.80 -10.44 11.48
CA TYR A 278 5.96 -11.19 11.00
C TYR A 278 6.70 -10.55 9.81
N THR A 279 6.27 -9.37 9.36
CA THR A 279 6.87 -8.69 8.19
C THR A 279 7.82 -7.55 8.57
N SER A 280 7.86 -7.14 9.83
CA SER A 280 8.94 -6.29 10.33
C SER A 280 10.10 -7.21 10.68
N PRO A 281 11.30 -7.07 10.07
CA PRO A 281 12.46 -7.82 10.53
C PRO A 281 12.62 -7.53 12.01
N SER A 282 12.51 -8.57 12.83
CA SER A 282 12.86 -8.47 14.24
C SER A 282 14.35 -8.14 14.30
N PRO A 283 14.79 -7.27 15.23
CA PRO A 283 16.22 -7.09 15.48
C PRO A 283 16.99 -8.41 15.73
N ARG A 284 16.28 -9.51 15.98
CA ARG A 284 16.86 -10.86 16.14
C ARG A 284 17.16 -11.56 14.81
N ASP A 285 16.59 -11.09 13.70
CA ASP A 285 16.76 -11.74 12.39
C ASP A 285 18.03 -11.28 11.66
N HIS A 286 18.80 -10.38 12.27
CA HIS A 286 20.10 -9.87 11.79
C HIS A 286 21.31 -10.40 12.58
N GLN A 287 21.19 -11.51 13.29
CA GLN A 287 22.38 -12.18 13.85
C GLN A 287 22.99 -13.12 12.81
N PRO A 288 24.33 -13.01 12.53
CA PRO A 288 25.03 -13.85 11.59
C PRO A 288 25.11 -15.32 12.05
#